data_edcbcecb7b4a7d75e678972b012d2bc9
#
_entry.id   edcbcecb7b4a7d75e678972b012d2bc9
#
_cell.length_a   1.000
_cell.length_b   1.000
_cell.length_c   1.000
_cell.angle_alpha   90.00
_cell.angle_beta   90.00
_cell.angle_gamma   90.00
#
_symmetry.space_group_name_H-M   'P 1'
#
loop_
_entity.id
_entity.type
_entity.pdbx_description
1 polymer ?
#
loop_
_entity_poly.entity_id
_entity_poly.type
_entity_poly.pdbx_seq_one_letter_code
_entity_poly.pdbx_strand_id
1 'polypeptide(L)'
;MIKFKQVFLASVLASSMVVTPVFADDVSNLQNSKNAAQSEVNSLQSELQTLIEKMSKLEDDLVSTGQQITQAQDDLTVAKEKEHQQYEDMKKRIKYMYEEGNSTAIETLISAENFSDLLNKAEYVQNVHSYDRKQLQEYVETKQQISDLKDSLEKDQKELESKQAEYEKQGDNLNNLITSKSAEVANLDSEIQAAAEAAAKEAAERAAKEAAEKAAKEAAKKQQASAANNSTSSNRHNSTTSNNT
;
A
#
# COMPACT_ATOMS: atom_id res chain seq x y z
N MET A 1 4.95 -5.86 -20.32
CA MET A 1 3.53 -5.54 -20.10
C MET A 1 2.89 -6.66 -19.29
N ILE A 2 2.96 -6.56 -17.98
CA ILE A 2 2.30 -7.50 -17.07
C ILE A 2 0.93 -6.92 -16.75
N LYS A 3 -0.11 -7.63 -17.20
CA LYS A 3 -1.50 -7.24 -16.99
C LYS A 3 -1.89 -7.55 -15.55
N PHE A 4 -1.87 -6.57 -14.66
CA PHE A 4 -2.57 -6.64 -13.37
C PHE A 4 -4.08 -6.51 -13.62
N LYS A 5 -4.73 -7.62 -13.90
CA LYS A 5 -6.20 -7.74 -13.85
C LYS A 5 -6.59 -8.76 -12.80
N GLN A 6 -7.11 -8.20 -11.70
CA GLN A 6 -8.16 -8.74 -10.84
C GLN A 6 -8.02 -10.20 -10.39
N VAL A 7 -7.69 -10.39 -9.12
CA VAL A 7 -8.22 -11.52 -8.35
C VAL A 7 -8.77 -10.97 -7.05
N PHE A 8 -10.03 -10.50 -7.09
CA PHE A 8 -10.85 -10.39 -5.90
C PHE A 8 -11.60 -11.72 -5.76
N LEU A 9 -11.13 -12.61 -4.93
CA LEU A 9 -11.88 -13.78 -4.51
C LEU A 9 -12.11 -13.69 -3.00
N ALA A 10 -13.33 -13.25 -2.63
CA ALA A 10 -13.82 -13.30 -1.28
C ALA A 10 -14.08 -14.77 -0.91
N SER A 11 -13.32 -15.34 0.03
CA SER A 11 -13.64 -16.61 0.67
C SER A 11 -14.24 -16.35 2.05
N VAL A 12 -15.56 -16.51 2.14
CA VAL A 12 -16.28 -16.51 3.40
C VAL A 12 -16.06 -17.86 4.10
N LEU A 13 -15.35 -17.87 5.22
CA LEU A 13 -15.26 -19.03 6.12
C LEU A 13 -16.28 -18.86 7.25
N ALA A 14 -17.29 -19.71 7.26
CA ALA A 14 -18.25 -19.81 8.32
C ALA A 14 -17.63 -20.48 9.56
N SER A 15 -17.55 -19.76 10.66
CA SER A 15 -17.19 -20.30 11.97
C SER A 15 -18.43 -20.51 12.82
N SER A 16 -18.53 -21.68 13.46
CA SER A 16 -19.64 -22.17 14.28
C SER A 16 -19.85 -21.33 15.53
N MET A 17 -21.08 -20.86 15.73
CA MET A 17 -21.56 -20.13 16.91
C MET A 17 -21.73 -21.01 18.14
N VAL A 18 -21.20 -20.54 19.26
CA VAL A 18 -21.63 -20.93 20.62
C VAL A 18 -22.53 -19.81 21.12
N VAL A 19 -23.84 -20.09 21.24
CA VAL A 19 -24.80 -19.11 21.73
C VAL A 19 -24.79 -19.14 23.27
N THR A 20 -24.26 -18.08 23.88
CA THR A 20 -24.42 -17.78 25.32
C THR A 20 -25.60 -16.82 25.51
N PRO A 21 -26.34 -16.87 26.65
CA PRO A 21 -27.44 -15.95 26.89
C PRO A 21 -26.94 -14.51 27.05
N VAL A 22 -27.47 -13.62 26.22
CA VAL A 22 -26.97 -12.26 26.02
C VAL A 22 -27.92 -11.24 26.67
N PHE A 23 -27.39 -10.36 27.52
CA PHE A 23 -28.09 -9.22 28.08
C PHE A 23 -28.03 -8.01 27.12
N ALA A 24 -28.90 -7.02 27.30
CA ALA A 24 -28.97 -5.82 26.43
C ALA A 24 -27.64 -5.03 26.36
N ASP A 25 -26.81 -5.10 27.40
CA ASP A 25 -25.46 -4.51 27.43
C ASP A 25 -24.50 -5.22 26.44
N ASP A 26 -24.67 -6.51 26.17
CA ASP A 26 -23.84 -7.27 25.26
C ASP A 26 -24.08 -6.88 23.79
N VAL A 27 -25.33 -6.58 23.41
CA VAL A 27 -25.66 -6.07 22.05
C VAL A 27 -24.98 -4.72 21.80
N SER A 28 -24.95 -3.85 22.80
CA SER A 28 -24.25 -2.55 22.69
C SER A 28 -22.76 -2.72 22.57
N ASN A 29 -22.14 -3.65 23.31
CA ASN A 29 -20.73 -3.95 23.23
C ASN A 29 -20.34 -4.55 21.87
N LEU A 30 -21.13 -5.49 21.36
CA LEU A 30 -20.93 -6.07 20.01
C LEU A 30 -21.06 -5.01 18.91
N GLN A 31 -22.04 -4.09 19.03
CA GLN A 31 -22.20 -2.97 18.09
C GLN A 31 -20.99 -2.02 18.12
N ASN A 32 -20.45 -1.74 19.29
CA ASN A 32 -19.23 -0.92 19.43
C ASN A 32 -18.01 -1.62 18.80
N SER A 33 -17.86 -2.92 19.04
CA SER A 33 -16.80 -3.74 18.44
C SER A 33 -16.91 -3.77 16.91
N LYS A 34 -18.12 -3.93 16.37
CA LYS A 34 -18.38 -3.86 14.93
C LYS A 34 -18.00 -2.49 14.35
N ASN A 35 -18.42 -1.41 15.02
CA ASN A 35 -18.11 -0.06 14.55
C ASN A 35 -16.58 0.19 14.54
N ALA A 36 -15.86 -0.31 15.55
CA ALA A 36 -14.40 -0.25 15.60
C ALA A 36 -13.76 -1.05 14.47
N ALA A 37 -14.16 -2.29 14.26
CA ALA A 37 -13.66 -3.14 13.17
C ALA A 37 -13.97 -2.55 11.79
N GLN A 38 -15.19 -1.98 11.60
CA GLN A 38 -15.55 -1.31 10.35
C GLN A 38 -14.69 -0.04 10.10
N SER A 39 -14.41 0.71 11.17
CA SER A 39 -13.51 1.88 11.06
C SER A 39 -12.10 1.46 10.66
N GLU A 40 -11.62 0.34 11.20
CA GLU A 40 -10.31 -0.23 10.83
C GLU A 40 -10.30 -0.69 9.37
N VAL A 41 -11.34 -1.37 8.88
CA VAL A 41 -11.49 -1.73 7.46
C VAL A 41 -11.45 -0.49 6.57
N ASN A 42 -12.15 0.57 6.94
CA ASN A 42 -12.15 1.82 6.15
C ASN A 42 -10.75 2.47 6.13
N SER A 43 -10.02 2.43 7.25
CA SER A 43 -8.63 2.93 7.32
C SER A 43 -7.71 2.13 6.43
N LEU A 44 -7.78 0.79 6.50
CA LEU A 44 -6.98 -0.11 5.66
C LEU A 44 -7.29 0.05 4.18
N GLN A 45 -8.55 0.27 3.80
CA GLN A 45 -8.94 0.58 2.43
C GLN A 45 -8.33 1.91 1.95
N SER A 46 -8.30 2.93 2.82
CA SER A 46 -7.65 4.20 2.51
C SER A 46 -6.14 4.05 2.35
N GLU A 47 -5.49 3.23 3.18
CA GLU A 47 -4.08 2.90 3.05
C GLU A 47 -3.79 2.14 1.75
N LEU A 48 -4.64 1.19 1.40
CA LEU A 48 -4.53 0.46 0.13
C LEU A 48 -4.68 1.40 -1.06
N GLN A 49 -5.63 2.34 -1.02
CA GLN A 49 -5.78 3.35 -2.06
C GLN A 49 -4.53 4.22 -2.20
N THR A 50 -3.96 4.65 -1.07
CA THR A 50 -2.69 5.41 -1.05
C THR A 50 -1.54 4.59 -1.61
N LEU A 51 -1.49 3.28 -1.32
CA LEU A 51 -0.47 2.39 -1.87
C LEU A 51 -0.63 2.23 -3.38
N ILE A 52 -1.87 2.07 -3.88
CA ILE A 52 -2.15 1.99 -5.32
C ILE A 52 -1.69 3.26 -6.04
N GLU A 53 -1.89 4.43 -5.45
CA GLU A 53 -1.40 5.71 -6.00
C GLU A 53 0.13 5.78 -6.04
N LYS A 54 0.80 5.26 -5.00
CA LYS A 54 2.27 5.15 -4.97
C LYS A 54 2.78 4.15 -6.01
N MET A 55 2.09 3.02 -6.19
CA MET A 55 2.42 2.04 -7.22
C MET A 55 2.26 2.62 -8.63
N SER A 56 1.21 3.41 -8.87
CA SER A 56 1.02 4.09 -10.15
C SER A 56 2.16 5.08 -10.43
N LYS A 57 2.58 5.86 -9.43
CA LYS A 57 3.74 6.75 -9.57
C LYS A 57 5.03 5.98 -9.81
N LEU A 58 5.22 4.86 -9.12
CA LEU A 58 6.38 4.00 -9.35
C LEU A 58 6.39 3.43 -10.77
N GLU A 59 5.22 3.08 -11.32
CA GLU A 59 5.09 2.62 -12.70
C GLU A 59 5.48 3.73 -13.70
N ASP A 60 5.07 4.97 -13.45
CA ASP A 60 5.49 6.14 -14.23
C ASP A 60 7.01 6.38 -14.10
N ASP A 61 7.56 6.28 -12.90
CA ASP A 61 9.00 6.40 -12.63
C ASP A 61 9.78 5.26 -13.32
N LEU A 62 9.26 4.03 -13.31
CA LEU A 62 9.85 2.87 -14.01
C LEU A 62 9.88 3.10 -15.53
N VAL A 63 8.81 3.63 -16.12
CA VAL A 63 8.76 3.97 -17.54
C VAL A 63 9.78 5.06 -17.87
N SER A 64 9.81 6.13 -17.08
CA SER A 64 10.74 7.25 -17.25
C SER A 64 12.19 6.81 -17.10
N THR A 65 12.51 6.04 -16.06
CA THR A 65 13.86 5.50 -15.85
C THR A 65 14.23 4.49 -16.93
N GLY A 66 13.29 3.66 -17.38
CA GLY A 66 13.52 2.77 -18.52
C GLY A 66 13.89 3.51 -19.81
N GLN A 67 13.27 4.67 -20.06
CA GLN A 67 13.64 5.54 -21.18
C GLN A 67 15.05 6.15 -20.99
N GLN A 68 15.37 6.61 -19.77
CA GLN A 68 16.69 7.12 -19.43
C GLN A 68 17.76 6.03 -19.55
N ILE A 69 17.48 4.81 -19.13
CA ILE A 69 18.37 3.65 -19.32
C ILE A 69 18.62 3.40 -20.81
N THR A 70 17.58 3.43 -21.64
CA THR A 70 17.74 3.25 -23.09
C THR A 70 18.60 4.37 -23.69
N GLN A 71 18.31 5.63 -23.36
CA GLN A 71 19.12 6.77 -23.81
C GLN A 71 20.56 6.65 -23.35
N ALA A 72 20.78 6.30 -22.09
CA ALA A 72 22.11 6.15 -21.55
C ALA A 72 22.87 4.94 -22.16
N GLN A 73 22.18 3.88 -22.59
CA GLN A 73 22.78 2.79 -23.37
C GLN A 73 23.21 3.25 -24.77
N ASP A 74 22.42 4.10 -25.40
CA ASP A 74 22.76 4.73 -26.68
C ASP A 74 23.97 5.66 -26.51
N ASP A 75 23.96 6.51 -25.48
CA ASP A 75 25.07 7.39 -25.13
C ASP A 75 26.35 6.59 -24.80
N LEU A 76 26.21 5.46 -24.10
CA LEU A 76 27.31 4.54 -23.81
C LEU A 76 27.89 3.94 -25.11
N THR A 77 27.03 3.63 -26.07
CA THR A 77 27.46 3.10 -27.37
C THR A 77 28.25 4.15 -28.14
N VAL A 78 27.75 5.39 -28.22
CA VAL A 78 28.41 6.53 -28.84
C VAL A 78 29.74 6.84 -28.13
N ALA A 79 29.75 6.82 -26.80
CA ALA A 79 30.97 7.05 -26.03
C ALA A 79 32.05 5.98 -26.27
N LYS A 80 31.64 4.71 -26.36
CA LYS A 80 32.58 3.61 -26.71
C LYS A 80 33.11 3.71 -28.11
N GLU A 81 32.29 4.12 -29.07
CA GLU A 81 32.74 4.35 -30.44
C GLU A 81 33.72 5.51 -30.51
N LYS A 82 33.44 6.61 -29.81
CA LYS A 82 34.38 7.74 -29.64
C LYS A 82 35.68 7.29 -28.95
N GLU A 83 35.60 6.50 -27.89
CA GLU A 83 36.75 5.95 -27.19
C GLU A 83 37.62 5.10 -28.15
N HIS A 84 36.99 4.23 -28.93
CA HIS A 84 37.66 3.40 -29.90
C HIS A 84 38.38 4.25 -30.98
N GLN A 85 37.73 5.27 -31.51
CA GLN A 85 38.31 6.19 -32.49
C GLN A 85 39.47 6.96 -31.88
N GLN A 86 39.31 7.50 -30.67
CA GLN A 86 40.39 8.18 -29.95
C GLN A 86 41.58 7.25 -29.72
N TYR A 87 41.34 5.98 -29.38
CA TYR A 87 42.39 4.97 -29.21
C TYR A 87 43.15 4.71 -30.51
N GLU A 88 42.44 4.50 -31.64
CA GLU A 88 43.08 4.26 -32.93
C GLU A 88 43.88 5.50 -33.43
N ASP A 89 43.36 6.70 -33.21
CA ASP A 89 44.07 7.93 -33.58
C ASP A 89 45.33 8.14 -32.73
N MET A 90 45.23 7.86 -31.42
CA MET A 90 46.40 7.90 -30.53
C MET A 90 47.42 6.82 -30.91
N LYS A 91 47.02 5.63 -31.28
CA LYS A 91 47.89 4.55 -31.75
C LYS A 91 48.64 4.94 -33.03
N LYS A 92 47.95 5.54 -34.02
CA LYS A 92 48.58 6.10 -35.23
C LYS A 92 49.59 7.18 -34.87
N ARG A 93 49.23 8.05 -33.90
CA ARG A 93 50.11 9.13 -33.44
C ARG A 93 51.36 8.60 -32.76
N ILE A 94 51.22 7.61 -31.87
CA ILE A 94 52.36 6.96 -31.21
C ILE A 94 53.25 6.26 -32.24
N LYS A 95 52.64 5.57 -33.23
CA LYS A 95 53.37 4.94 -34.32
C LYS A 95 54.15 5.96 -35.12
N TYR A 96 53.52 7.09 -35.49
CA TYR A 96 54.17 8.16 -36.21
C TYR A 96 55.36 8.75 -35.41
N MET A 97 55.17 9.04 -34.12
CA MET A 97 56.24 9.53 -33.24
C MET A 97 57.39 8.54 -33.08
N TYR A 98 57.11 7.22 -33.14
CA TYR A 98 58.13 6.18 -33.06
C TYR A 98 58.88 6.03 -34.38
N GLU A 99 58.20 6.05 -35.53
CA GLU A 99 58.82 5.90 -36.88
C GLU A 99 59.64 7.12 -37.32
N GLU A 100 59.09 8.32 -37.01
CA GLU A 100 59.79 9.59 -37.35
C GLU A 100 60.91 9.96 -36.33
N GLY A 101 60.85 9.27 -35.16
CA GLY A 101 61.81 9.55 -34.06
C GLY A 101 61.46 10.82 -33.28
N ASN A 102 62.03 10.92 -32.07
CA ASN A 102 61.90 12.13 -31.23
C ASN A 102 62.72 13.33 -31.81
N SER A 103 63.35 13.09 -32.94
CA SER A 103 64.10 14.08 -33.67
C SER A 103 63.24 15.08 -34.44
N THR A 104 62.01 14.73 -34.81
CA THR A 104 61.15 15.57 -35.66
C THR A 104 60.89 16.96 -35.08
N ALA A 105 60.65 17.06 -33.74
CA ALA A 105 60.52 18.36 -33.10
C ALA A 105 61.84 19.16 -33.12
N ILE A 106 62.94 18.47 -32.84
CA ILE A 106 64.27 19.07 -32.84
C ILE A 106 64.68 19.41 -34.28
N GLU A 107 64.49 18.53 -35.26
CA GLU A 107 64.73 18.77 -36.67
C GLU A 107 63.91 19.92 -37.23
N THR A 108 62.61 20.00 -36.85
CA THR A 108 61.75 21.14 -37.22
C THR A 108 62.30 22.45 -36.69
N LEU A 109 62.82 22.49 -35.46
CA LEU A 109 63.48 23.71 -34.92
C LEU A 109 64.79 24.04 -35.57
N ILE A 110 65.67 23.04 -35.82
CA ILE A 110 66.97 23.23 -36.43
C ILE A 110 66.84 23.62 -37.91
N SER A 111 65.78 23.17 -38.60
CA SER A 111 65.54 23.55 -40.00
C SER A 111 65.03 24.98 -40.18
N ALA A 112 64.99 25.78 -39.12
CA ALA A 112 64.55 27.17 -39.18
C ALA A 112 65.56 28.02 -39.95
N GLU A 113 65.05 28.77 -40.91
CA GLU A 113 65.87 29.62 -41.76
C GLU A 113 66.26 30.96 -41.09
N ASN A 114 65.48 31.41 -40.14
CA ASN A 114 65.72 32.64 -39.40
C ASN A 114 65.02 32.58 -38.04
N PHE A 115 65.20 33.58 -37.14
CA PHE A 115 64.67 33.64 -35.82
C PHE A 115 63.14 33.68 -35.79
N SER A 116 62.50 34.37 -36.76
CA SER A 116 61.05 34.41 -36.87
C SER A 116 60.46 33.04 -37.22
N ASP A 117 61.12 32.34 -38.15
CA ASP A 117 60.73 30.96 -38.53
C ASP A 117 60.98 29.98 -37.40
N LEU A 118 62.05 30.13 -36.63
CA LEU A 118 62.32 29.34 -35.43
C LEU A 118 61.17 29.52 -34.38
N LEU A 119 60.72 30.75 -34.16
CA LEU A 119 59.69 31.05 -33.23
C LEU A 119 58.37 30.41 -33.69
N ASN A 120 57.98 30.55 -34.95
CA ASN A 120 56.77 29.89 -35.50
C ASN A 120 56.83 28.38 -35.41
N LYS A 121 57.99 27.76 -35.68
CA LYS A 121 58.18 26.32 -35.55
C LYS A 121 58.12 25.84 -34.09
N ALA A 122 58.67 26.64 -33.17
CA ALA A 122 58.60 26.35 -31.74
C ALA A 122 57.14 26.41 -31.25
N GLU A 123 56.38 27.40 -31.69
CA GLU A 123 54.90 27.48 -31.37
C GLU A 123 54.13 26.30 -31.98
N TYR A 124 54.45 25.90 -33.21
CA TYR A 124 53.88 24.73 -33.85
C TYR A 124 54.14 23.45 -33.03
N VAL A 125 55.38 23.19 -32.63
CA VAL A 125 55.75 22.03 -31.81
C VAL A 125 55.02 22.05 -30.47
N GLN A 126 54.91 23.21 -29.81
CA GLN A 126 54.19 23.37 -28.56
C GLN A 126 52.68 23.10 -28.72
N ASN A 127 52.08 23.60 -29.80
CA ASN A 127 50.66 23.38 -30.10
C ASN A 127 50.34 21.90 -30.34
N VAL A 128 51.23 21.19 -31.05
CA VAL A 128 51.10 19.73 -31.27
C VAL A 128 51.15 18.95 -29.95
N HIS A 129 52.10 19.26 -29.07
CA HIS A 129 52.17 18.62 -27.75
C HIS A 129 50.97 18.95 -26.86
N SER A 130 50.48 20.18 -26.92
CA SER A 130 49.30 20.58 -26.16
C SER A 130 48.05 19.87 -26.68
N TYR A 131 47.89 19.70 -27.98
CA TYR A 131 46.83 18.94 -28.60
C TYR A 131 46.85 17.46 -28.18
N ASP A 132 48.02 16.82 -28.24
CA ASP A 132 48.18 15.42 -27.85
C ASP A 132 47.79 15.18 -26.37
N ARG A 133 48.20 16.07 -25.46
CA ARG A 133 47.78 16.01 -24.05
C ARG A 133 46.29 16.16 -23.88
N LYS A 134 45.68 17.09 -24.61
CA LYS A 134 44.24 17.31 -24.56
C LYS A 134 43.48 16.07 -25.05
N GLN A 135 43.92 15.45 -26.14
CA GLN A 135 43.31 14.23 -26.66
C GLN A 135 43.40 13.06 -25.66
N LEU A 136 44.57 12.92 -25.02
CA LEU A 136 44.75 11.89 -23.98
C LEU A 136 43.83 12.14 -22.77
N GLN A 137 43.69 13.38 -22.35
CA GLN A 137 42.81 13.75 -21.24
C GLN A 137 41.33 13.49 -21.60
N GLU A 138 40.90 13.89 -22.78
CA GLU A 138 39.55 13.62 -23.27
C GLU A 138 39.25 12.11 -23.35
N TYR A 139 40.23 11.29 -23.71
CA TYR A 139 40.11 9.84 -23.70
C TYR A 139 39.87 9.29 -22.28
N VAL A 140 40.67 9.75 -21.31
CA VAL A 140 40.52 9.34 -19.90
C VAL A 140 39.16 9.77 -19.34
N GLU A 141 38.74 11.01 -19.63
CA GLU A 141 37.42 11.52 -19.20
C GLU A 141 36.28 10.74 -19.84
N THR A 142 36.37 10.40 -21.13
CA THR A 142 35.38 9.55 -21.81
C THR A 142 35.27 8.17 -21.15
N LYS A 143 36.39 7.54 -20.80
CA LYS A 143 36.39 6.26 -20.07
C LYS A 143 35.75 6.36 -18.69
N GLN A 144 36.03 7.43 -17.98
CA GLN A 144 35.41 7.66 -16.66
C GLN A 144 33.89 7.85 -16.79
N GLN A 145 33.44 8.67 -17.74
CA GLN A 145 31.99 8.87 -18.01
C GLN A 145 31.28 7.56 -18.35
N ILE A 146 31.92 6.69 -19.14
CA ILE A 146 31.38 5.35 -19.46
C ILE A 146 31.20 4.52 -18.19
N SER A 147 32.19 4.55 -17.28
CA SER A 147 32.11 3.81 -16.02
C SER A 147 31.00 4.34 -15.12
N ASP A 148 30.98 5.66 -14.91
CA ASP A 148 30.00 6.32 -14.04
C ASP A 148 28.56 6.11 -14.54
N LEU A 149 28.35 6.16 -15.84
CA LEU A 149 27.07 5.92 -16.47
C LEU A 149 26.59 4.48 -16.26
N LYS A 150 27.47 3.50 -16.42
CA LYS A 150 27.14 2.09 -16.16
C LYS A 150 26.76 1.86 -14.71
N ASP A 151 27.53 2.40 -13.77
CA ASP A 151 27.31 2.23 -12.34
C ASP A 151 25.98 2.89 -11.92
N SER A 152 25.67 4.08 -12.46
CA SER A 152 24.39 4.76 -12.22
C SER A 152 23.20 3.93 -12.73
N LEU A 153 23.27 3.43 -13.96
CA LEU A 153 22.23 2.63 -14.57
C LEU A 153 21.93 1.35 -13.77
N GLU A 154 22.97 0.66 -13.34
CA GLU A 154 22.83 -0.56 -12.56
C GLU A 154 22.22 -0.29 -11.18
N LYS A 155 22.60 0.83 -10.57
CA LYS A 155 22.02 1.27 -9.29
C LYS A 155 20.54 1.62 -9.41
N ASP A 156 20.19 2.43 -10.40
CA ASP A 156 18.81 2.88 -10.61
C ASP A 156 17.86 1.70 -10.90
N GLN A 157 18.32 0.75 -11.71
CA GLN A 157 17.56 -0.46 -11.99
C GLN A 157 17.30 -1.28 -10.71
N LYS A 158 18.34 -1.53 -9.92
CA LYS A 158 18.21 -2.28 -8.66
C LYS A 158 17.30 -1.59 -7.64
N GLU A 159 17.38 -0.25 -7.55
CA GLU A 159 16.52 0.52 -6.65
C GLU A 159 15.04 0.39 -7.04
N LEU A 160 14.72 0.48 -8.33
CA LEU A 160 13.36 0.35 -8.83
C LEU A 160 12.79 -1.06 -8.63
N GLU A 161 13.58 -2.10 -8.94
CA GLU A 161 13.19 -3.49 -8.70
C GLU A 161 12.90 -3.75 -7.21
N SER A 162 13.73 -3.19 -6.32
CA SER A 162 13.53 -3.31 -4.86
C SER A 162 12.26 -2.62 -4.39
N LYS A 163 11.96 -1.42 -4.87
CA LYS A 163 10.73 -0.68 -4.54
C LYS A 163 9.49 -1.39 -5.06
N GLN A 164 9.55 -1.95 -6.26
CA GLN A 164 8.44 -2.75 -6.81
C GLN A 164 8.11 -3.95 -5.92
N ALA A 165 9.12 -4.74 -5.56
CA ALA A 165 8.94 -5.90 -4.70
C ALA A 165 8.41 -5.53 -3.30
N GLU A 166 8.85 -4.40 -2.75
CA GLU A 166 8.36 -3.89 -1.47
C GLU A 166 6.87 -3.50 -1.54
N TYR A 167 6.46 -2.77 -2.57
CA TYR A 167 5.08 -2.34 -2.74
C TYR A 167 4.13 -3.50 -3.03
N GLU A 168 4.54 -4.49 -3.81
CA GLU A 168 3.79 -5.73 -4.01
C GLU A 168 3.54 -6.44 -2.67
N LYS A 169 4.58 -6.60 -1.85
CA LYS A 169 4.46 -7.22 -0.52
C LYS A 169 3.55 -6.42 0.43
N GLN A 170 3.62 -5.09 0.41
CA GLN A 170 2.73 -4.24 1.20
C GLN A 170 1.27 -4.39 0.75
N GLY A 171 1.02 -4.43 -0.56
CA GLY A 171 -0.30 -4.64 -1.14
C GLY A 171 -0.92 -5.97 -0.73
N ASP A 172 -0.16 -7.06 -0.78
CA ASP A 172 -0.60 -8.38 -0.35
C ASP A 172 -0.95 -8.40 1.15
N ASN A 173 -0.12 -7.78 1.99
CA ASN A 173 -0.37 -7.68 3.43
C ASN A 173 -1.64 -6.90 3.73
N LEU A 174 -1.85 -5.75 3.08
CA LEU A 174 -3.07 -4.94 3.25
C LEU A 174 -4.32 -5.68 2.78
N ASN A 175 -4.27 -6.36 1.65
CA ASN A 175 -5.39 -7.18 1.16
C ASN A 175 -5.76 -8.30 2.14
N ASN A 176 -4.77 -9.00 2.68
CA ASN A 176 -4.99 -10.05 3.68
C ASN A 176 -5.62 -9.47 4.96
N LEU A 177 -5.16 -8.31 5.41
CA LEU A 177 -5.69 -7.64 6.59
C LEU A 177 -7.14 -7.17 6.38
N ILE A 178 -7.44 -6.57 5.23
CA ILE A 178 -8.79 -6.15 4.85
C ILE A 178 -9.73 -7.36 4.80
N THR A 179 -9.29 -8.47 4.22
CA THR A 179 -10.08 -9.71 4.15
C THR A 179 -10.39 -10.25 5.54
N SER A 180 -9.38 -10.31 6.42
CA SER A 180 -9.54 -10.77 7.80
C SER A 180 -10.50 -9.88 8.60
N LYS A 181 -10.34 -8.56 8.50
CA LYS A 181 -11.19 -7.59 9.21
C LYS A 181 -12.62 -7.53 8.66
N SER A 182 -12.80 -7.71 7.38
CA SER A 182 -14.12 -7.81 6.76
C SER A 182 -14.87 -9.06 7.23
N ALA A 183 -14.16 -10.18 7.39
CA ALA A 183 -14.74 -11.39 7.98
C ALA A 183 -15.12 -11.19 9.47
N GLU A 184 -14.31 -10.48 10.25
CA GLU A 184 -14.63 -10.10 11.63
C GLU A 184 -15.90 -9.25 11.71
N VAL A 185 -16.03 -8.24 10.84
CA VAL A 185 -17.26 -7.42 10.75
C VAL A 185 -18.50 -8.26 10.43
N ALA A 186 -18.39 -9.20 9.47
CA ALA A 186 -19.49 -10.09 9.11
C ALA A 186 -19.90 -11.04 10.25
N ASN A 187 -18.92 -11.54 11.02
CA ASN A 187 -19.19 -12.36 12.20
C ASN A 187 -19.90 -11.55 13.29
N LEU A 188 -19.44 -10.32 13.57
CA LEU A 188 -20.08 -9.43 14.53
C LEU A 188 -21.51 -9.06 14.13
N ASP A 189 -21.79 -8.89 12.84
CA ASP A 189 -23.17 -8.69 12.36
C ASP A 189 -24.08 -9.89 12.69
N SER A 190 -23.56 -11.08 12.46
CA SER A 190 -24.30 -12.33 12.77
C SER A 190 -24.55 -12.48 14.28
N GLU A 191 -23.56 -12.16 15.11
CA GLU A 191 -23.67 -12.18 16.57
C GLU A 191 -24.65 -11.13 17.08
N ILE A 192 -24.64 -9.92 16.55
CA ILE A 192 -25.60 -8.85 16.88
C ILE A 192 -27.01 -9.28 16.54
N GLN A 193 -27.23 -9.88 15.39
CA GLN A 193 -28.55 -10.35 14.98
C GLN A 193 -29.05 -11.45 15.92
N ALA A 194 -28.22 -12.44 16.25
CA ALA A 194 -28.57 -13.50 17.18
C ALA A 194 -28.88 -12.98 18.60
N ALA A 195 -28.07 -12.01 19.07
CA ALA A 195 -28.27 -11.36 20.36
C ALA A 195 -29.59 -10.54 20.41
N ALA A 196 -29.89 -9.81 19.34
CA ALA A 196 -31.12 -9.04 19.22
C ALA A 196 -32.39 -9.95 19.21
N GLU A 197 -32.31 -11.08 18.49
CA GLU A 197 -33.40 -12.08 18.48
C GLU A 197 -33.61 -12.71 19.85
N ALA A 198 -32.52 -13.04 20.57
CA ALA A 198 -32.60 -13.58 21.93
C ALA A 198 -33.23 -12.57 22.91
N ALA A 199 -32.78 -11.30 22.86
CA ALA A 199 -33.33 -10.22 23.67
C ALA A 199 -34.83 -9.97 23.39
N ALA A 200 -35.26 -10.03 22.13
CA ALA A 200 -36.66 -9.88 21.75
C ALA A 200 -37.54 -11.02 22.29
N LYS A 201 -37.04 -12.26 22.26
CA LYS A 201 -37.75 -13.43 22.84
C LYS A 201 -37.89 -13.27 24.35
N GLU A 202 -36.83 -12.90 25.06
CA GLU A 202 -36.90 -12.71 26.52
C GLU A 202 -37.83 -11.57 26.91
N ALA A 203 -37.82 -10.45 26.15
CA ALA A 203 -38.75 -9.35 26.37
C ALA A 203 -40.23 -9.78 26.17
N ALA A 204 -40.50 -10.58 25.14
CA ALA A 204 -41.83 -11.13 24.88
C ALA A 204 -42.30 -12.08 26.01
N GLU A 205 -41.39 -12.96 26.49
CA GLU A 205 -41.69 -13.85 27.61
C GLU A 205 -41.97 -13.09 28.92
N ARG A 206 -41.19 -12.05 29.22
CA ARG A 206 -41.42 -11.18 30.38
C ARG A 206 -42.75 -10.44 30.28
N ALA A 207 -43.07 -9.87 29.12
CA ALA A 207 -44.34 -9.20 28.87
C ALA A 207 -45.54 -10.18 29.02
N ALA A 208 -45.41 -11.41 28.51
CA ALA A 208 -46.44 -12.44 28.66
C ALA A 208 -46.63 -12.84 30.12
N LYS A 209 -45.56 -13.01 30.91
CA LYS A 209 -45.64 -13.31 32.37
C LYS A 209 -46.28 -12.16 33.13
N GLU A 210 -45.92 -10.93 32.87
CA GLU A 210 -46.52 -9.75 33.51
C GLU A 210 -48.02 -9.61 33.16
N ALA A 211 -48.40 -9.87 31.91
CA ALA A 211 -49.79 -9.84 31.50
C ALA A 211 -50.60 -10.94 32.17
N ALA A 212 -50.04 -12.16 32.27
CA ALA A 212 -50.65 -13.26 32.97
C ALA A 212 -50.82 -12.96 34.47
N GLU A 213 -49.81 -12.39 35.12
CA GLU A 213 -49.89 -12.01 36.55
C GLU A 213 -50.94 -10.90 36.81
N LYS A 214 -51.00 -9.89 35.93
CA LYS A 214 -52.05 -8.85 36.00
C LYS A 214 -53.41 -9.40 35.80
N ALA A 215 -53.59 -10.32 34.83
CA ALA A 215 -54.91 -10.99 34.63
C ALA A 215 -55.29 -11.85 35.80
N ALA A 216 -54.36 -12.58 36.42
CA ALA A 216 -54.65 -13.39 37.63
C ALA A 216 -55.07 -12.53 38.86
N LYS A 217 -54.35 -11.37 39.04
CA LYS A 217 -54.67 -10.39 40.10
C LYS A 217 -56.02 -9.75 39.86
N GLU A 218 -56.44 -9.48 38.64
CA GLU A 218 -57.74 -8.94 38.30
C GLU A 218 -58.88 -10.00 38.51
N ALA A 219 -58.64 -11.26 38.12
CA ALA A 219 -59.54 -12.36 38.35
C ALA A 219 -59.79 -12.64 39.86
N ALA A 220 -58.68 -12.59 40.64
CA ALA A 220 -58.78 -12.73 42.11
C ALA A 220 -59.59 -11.58 42.75
N LYS A 221 -59.43 -10.34 42.31
CA LYS A 221 -60.19 -9.17 42.75
C LYS A 221 -61.70 -9.33 42.40
N LYS A 222 -62.04 -9.84 41.21
CA LYS A 222 -63.41 -10.09 40.78
C LYS A 222 -64.08 -11.21 41.61
N GLN A 223 -63.33 -12.27 41.94
CA GLN A 223 -63.83 -13.35 42.82
C GLN A 223 -64.04 -12.84 44.24
N GLN A 224 -63.16 -12.03 44.80
CA GLN A 224 -63.37 -11.42 46.12
C GLN A 224 -64.56 -10.46 46.14
N ALA A 225 -64.83 -9.68 45.12
CA ALA A 225 -65.98 -8.80 45.01
C ALA A 225 -67.31 -9.60 44.88
N SER A 226 -67.28 -10.74 44.17
CA SER A 226 -68.41 -11.64 44.04
C SER A 226 -68.74 -12.35 45.37
N ALA A 227 -67.73 -12.75 46.12
CA ALA A 227 -67.89 -13.36 47.44
C ALA A 227 -68.44 -12.37 48.49
N ALA A 228 -68.00 -11.12 48.47
CA ALA A 228 -68.52 -10.05 49.33
C ALA A 228 -69.97 -9.70 49.01
N ASN A 229 -70.37 -9.74 47.74
CA ASN A 229 -71.75 -9.46 47.35
C ASN A 229 -72.72 -10.59 47.69
N ASN A 230 -72.26 -11.86 47.75
CA ASN A 230 -73.07 -13.04 48.10
C ASN A 230 -73.24 -13.14 49.61
N SER A 231 -72.33 -12.66 50.45
CA SER A 231 -72.49 -12.61 51.92
C SER A 231 -73.45 -11.52 52.37
N THR A 232 -73.62 -10.44 51.60
CA THR A 232 -74.61 -9.37 51.92
C THR A 232 -76.01 -9.71 51.53
N SER A 233 -76.24 -10.64 50.58
CA SER A 233 -77.59 -11.12 50.17
C SER A 233 -78.15 -12.18 51.10
N SER A 234 -77.36 -12.93 51.88
CA SER A 234 -77.79 -14.00 52.78
C SER A 234 -78.25 -13.47 54.13
N ASN A 235 -78.02 -12.20 54.46
CA ASN A 235 -78.36 -11.62 55.76
C ASN A 235 -79.68 -10.79 55.74
N ARG A 236 -80.44 -10.79 54.64
CA ARG A 236 -81.72 -10.06 54.49
C ARG A 236 -82.95 -10.90 54.51
N HIS A 237 -82.88 -12.20 54.79
CA HIS A 237 -84.06 -13.11 54.73
C HIS A 237 -84.48 -13.76 56.09
N ASN A 238 -84.03 -13.23 57.21
CA ASN A 238 -84.42 -13.84 58.50
C ASN A 238 -84.83 -12.80 59.55
N SER A 239 -85.81 -11.94 59.21
CA SER A 239 -86.57 -11.19 60.27
C SER A 239 -87.93 -10.74 59.73
N THR A 240 -88.85 -11.64 59.62
CA THR A 240 -90.29 -11.34 59.73
C THR A 240 -91.07 -12.67 59.86
N THR A 241 -91.35 -13.13 61.06
CA THR A 241 -92.62 -13.70 61.47
C THR A 241 -92.50 -14.09 62.93
N SER A 242 -93.01 -13.25 63.80
CA SER A 242 -93.70 -13.68 65.05
C SER A 242 -94.43 -12.47 65.60
N ASN A 243 -95.70 -12.43 65.40
CA ASN A 243 -96.72 -12.12 66.38
C ASN A 243 -98.09 -12.28 65.71
N ASN A 244 -98.93 -13.22 66.15
CA ASN A 244 -100.09 -12.92 66.95
C ASN A 244 -100.88 -14.19 67.29
N THR A 245 -101.25 -14.22 68.60
CA THR A 245 -102.29 -14.91 69.39
C THR A 245 -102.03 -16.28 69.87
#